data_18a46fb881341f9d1c440fc0a369db50
#
_entry.id   18a46fb881341f9d1c440fc0a369db50
#
_cell.length_a   1.000
_cell.length_b   1.000
_cell.length_c   1.000
_cell.angle_alpha   90.00
_cell.angle_beta   90.00
_cell.angle_gamma   90.00
#
_symmetry.space_group_name_H-M   'P 1'
#
loop_
_entity.id
_entity.type
_entity.pdbx_description
1 polymer ?
#
loop_
_entity_poly.entity_id
_entity_poly.type
_entity_poly.pdbx_seq_one_letter_code
_entity_poly.pdbx_strand_id
1 'polypeptide(L)'
;MDLVNLRSLVILLSAVGCCNGQSVLPAGPLEGVQGKSVTFKPIIIPTDVGNFITVSWNFNGGSGLVPVVTSAPKGETVGAGYAGRVSLNSSTGVLNLASLTAKDGGDYAVTMVTSTAVQRTGATLLKVLEPVSAVTITSNLNEAVEFNSTVVLTCSAKGSFLTYKWLNGTTPLVPDGKHVTLSANSTVLTVAGVFRKDLVGPIYCTAFNNLESDNSAPFNLTVTYGPENIAMTITPTAEIQKKGSNITLTCSTQSSPAAVLQWIHNGVPLSVVGPKLVLDNVAVAQSGNYSCMASNAKTLRYLASTTAKFTVVEAISGAKITGPNGTLVAGNSTANLSCQATTGTADARVWLKNGAALSPSNRVVVSADKSSITIKPVQKEDSGEYQCKLTNAVSTDSVSIKIVISFGPETVSVKGVNSVKVTEPVMLKCAAVSLPAATYTWKFNGTLTGVMTAEYGIDAAVATNSGIYTCEASNAVTGLSTSVAHKLSVKEEGTPDDGLTGGQIAGIVIGVLIALVLIIVGVRYMRRKKTPIESPY
;
A
#
# COMPACT_ATOMS: atom_id res chain seq x y z
N MET A 1 -50.12 -49.34 25.18
CA MET A 1 -51.29 -50.03 24.49
C MET A 1 -52.51 -49.54 25.20
N ASP A 2 -53.09 -48.45 24.71
CA ASP A 2 -54.08 -47.66 25.44
C ASP A 2 -55.49 -48.16 25.18
N LEU A 3 -56.27 -48.23 26.24
CA LEU A 3 -57.65 -48.67 26.34
C LEU A 3 -58.66 -47.82 25.50
N VAL A 4 -58.19 -46.84 24.72
CA VAL A 4 -59.04 -45.96 23.89
C VAL A 4 -59.48 -46.62 22.58
N ASN A 5 -58.76 -47.66 22.11
CA ASN A 5 -59.08 -48.32 20.84
C ASN A 5 -60.17 -49.37 20.91
N LEU A 6 -60.63 -49.73 22.11
CA LEU A 6 -61.67 -50.82 22.25
C LEU A 6 -63.11 -50.28 22.21
N ARG A 7 -63.34 -49.00 22.48
CA ARG A 7 -64.69 -48.37 22.39
C ARG A 7 -65.13 -48.04 20.97
N SER A 8 -64.21 -47.73 20.08
CA SER A 8 -64.51 -47.47 18.66
C SER A 8 -64.87 -48.78 17.90
N LEU A 9 -64.39 -49.93 18.35
CA LEU A 9 -64.63 -51.21 17.66
C LEU A 9 -66.00 -51.77 17.98
N VAL A 10 -66.60 -51.44 19.14
CA VAL A 10 -67.91 -51.98 19.58
C VAL A 10 -69.11 -51.29 18.94
N ILE A 11 -68.95 -50.01 18.48
CA ILE A 11 -70.03 -49.29 17.81
C ILE A 11 -70.12 -49.67 16.31
N LEU A 12 -69.08 -50.23 15.71
CA LEU A 12 -69.09 -50.65 14.30
C LEU A 12 -69.82 -52.01 14.10
N LEU A 13 -70.10 -52.78 15.18
CA LEU A 13 -70.73 -54.11 15.08
C LEU A 13 -72.23 -54.14 15.29
N SER A 14 -72.91 -53.07 15.66
CA SER A 14 -74.37 -53.04 15.87
C SER A 14 -75.17 -52.37 14.69
N ALA A 15 -74.50 -52.01 13.58
CA ALA A 15 -75.15 -51.43 12.40
C ALA A 15 -75.07 -52.31 11.13
N VAL A 16 -74.81 -53.65 11.29
CA VAL A 16 -74.91 -54.58 10.16
C VAL A 16 -76.32 -55.23 10.18
N GLY A 17 -77.26 -54.46 9.73
CA GLY A 17 -78.64 -54.91 9.46
C GLY A 17 -79.26 -54.09 8.37
N CYS A 18 -79.19 -54.61 7.13
CA CYS A 18 -79.94 -54.21 5.94
C CYS A 18 -79.98 -52.73 5.53
N CYS A 19 -79.19 -52.41 4.63
CA CYS A 19 -79.44 -51.73 3.36
C CYS A 19 -78.13 -51.19 2.75
N ASN A 20 -77.74 -51.68 1.59
CA ASN A 20 -76.60 -51.14 0.79
C ASN A 20 -76.96 -49.72 0.32
N GLY A 21 -77.00 -48.77 1.24
CA GLY A 21 -77.00 -47.33 0.93
C GLY A 21 -75.54 -46.83 1.08
N GLN A 22 -74.90 -46.50 -0.02
CA GLN A 22 -73.63 -45.81 -0.03
C GLN A 22 -73.76 -44.50 0.80
N SER A 23 -72.90 -44.33 1.84
CA SER A 23 -72.88 -43.10 2.66
C SER A 23 -72.75 -41.90 1.76
N VAL A 24 -73.67 -40.92 1.91
CA VAL A 24 -73.64 -39.69 1.12
C VAL A 24 -72.66 -38.65 1.66
N LEU A 25 -71.87 -38.94 2.69
CA LEU A 25 -70.81 -38.06 3.18
C LEU A 25 -69.45 -38.74 2.99
N PRO A 26 -68.38 -37.94 2.68
CA PRO A 26 -67.03 -38.44 2.57
C PRO A 26 -66.57 -39.16 3.83
N ALA A 27 -65.79 -40.22 3.66
CA ALA A 27 -65.17 -40.93 4.76
C ALA A 27 -64.06 -40.04 5.41
N GLY A 28 -64.03 -40.01 6.72
CA GLY A 28 -63.03 -39.32 7.52
C GLY A 28 -63.58 -38.08 8.23
N PRO A 29 -62.88 -37.54 9.20
CA PRO A 29 -63.30 -36.36 9.91
C PRO A 29 -63.22 -35.11 9.01
N LEU A 30 -64.28 -34.27 9.05
CA LEU A 30 -64.23 -32.94 8.56
C LEU A 30 -63.60 -32.04 9.62
N GLU A 31 -62.71 -31.15 9.23
CA GLU A 31 -62.05 -30.20 10.14
C GLU A 31 -62.57 -28.78 9.88
N GLY A 32 -62.81 -28.02 10.95
CA GLY A 32 -63.19 -26.64 10.91
C GLY A 32 -62.51 -25.84 12.01
N VAL A 33 -62.28 -24.55 11.79
CA VAL A 33 -61.61 -23.69 12.76
C VAL A 33 -62.65 -22.92 13.58
N GLN A 34 -62.45 -22.87 14.89
CA GLN A 34 -63.31 -22.10 15.81
C GLN A 34 -63.43 -20.62 15.33
N GLY A 35 -64.66 -20.13 15.32
CA GLY A 35 -64.98 -18.79 14.81
C GLY A 35 -65.18 -18.69 13.30
N LYS A 36 -64.76 -19.71 12.52
CA LYS A 36 -64.98 -19.79 11.06
C LYS A 36 -66.24 -20.58 10.70
N SER A 37 -66.43 -20.83 9.43
CA SER A 37 -67.51 -21.65 8.90
C SER A 37 -66.97 -22.96 8.36
N VAL A 38 -67.80 -23.99 8.41
CA VAL A 38 -67.54 -25.31 7.80
C VAL A 38 -68.70 -25.70 6.92
N THR A 39 -68.44 -26.36 5.80
CA THR A 39 -69.44 -26.80 4.85
C THR A 39 -69.47 -28.31 4.75
N PHE A 40 -70.55 -28.92 5.10
CA PHE A 40 -70.84 -30.32 4.90
C PHE A 40 -71.39 -30.51 3.50
N LYS A 41 -70.74 -31.27 2.65
CA LYS A 41 -71.11 -31.51 1.25
C LYS A 41 -71.49 -32.96 1.01
N PRO A 42 -72.78 -33.30 0.96
CA PRO A 42 -73.18 -34.64 0.58
C PRO A 42 -72.81 -34.96 -0.86
N ILE A 43 -72.32 -36.19 -1.11
CA ILE A 43 -72.04 -36.72 -2.44
C ILE A 43 -73.42 -37.33 -2.92
N ILE A 44 -74.09 -36.65 -3.84
CA ILE A 44 -75.36 -37.06 -4.37
C ILE A 44 -75.22 -37.38 -5.85
N ILE A 45 -76.02 -38.33 -6.29
CA ILE A 45 -76.14 -38.65 -7.73
C ILE A 45 -76.90 -37.55 -8.46
N PRO A 46 -76.57 -37.24 -9.71
CA PRO A 46 -77.21 -36.14 -10.45
C PRO A 46 -78.73 -36.21 -10.55
N THR A 47 -79.29 -37.40 -10.59
CA THR A 47 -80.72 -37.66 -10.67
C THR A 47 -81.46 -37.30 -9.40
N ASP A 48 -80.82 -37.21 -8.26
CA ASP A 48 -81.44 -36.89 -6.96
C ASP A 48 -81.38 -35.38 -6.66
N VAL A 49 -80.61 -34.62 -7.39
CA VAL A 49 -80.41 -33.17 -7.19
C VAL A 49 -81.73 -32.46 -7.44
N GLY A 50 -82.24 -31.68 -6.50
CA GLY A 50 -83.53 -30.95 -6.58
C GLY A 50 -84.77 -31.80 -6.31
N ASN A 51 -84.61 -33.11 -6.12
CA ASN A 51 -85.73 -34.03 -5.91
C ASN A 51 -86.03 -34.36 -4.44
N PHE A 52 -85.28 -33.73 -3.50
CA PHE A 52 -85.43 -34.00 -2.05
C PHE A 52 -86.66 -33.24 -1.53
N ILE A 53 -87.61 -33.96 -0.89
CA ILE A 53 -88.77 -33.42 -0.18
C ILE A 53 -88.46 -33.15 1.29
N THR A 54 -87.42 -33.83 1.85
CA THR A 54 -86.98 -33.57 3.22
C THR A 54 -85.48 -33.74 3.27
N VAL A 55 -84.78 -32.78 3.90
CA VAL A 55 -83.37 -32.86 4.26
C VAL A 55 -83.25 -32.52 5.73
N SER A 56 -82.73 -33.45 6.54
CA SER A 56 -82.55 -33.24 7.97
C SER A 56 -81.11 -33.51 8.38
N TRP A 57 -80.53 -32.52 9.03
CA TRP A 57 -79.23 -32.64 9.67
C TRP A 57 -79.37 -32.71 11.19
N ASN A 58 -78.70 -33.67 11.80
CA ASN A 58 -78.65 -33.88 13.24
C ASN A 58 -77.25 -33.91 13.74
N PHE A 59 -77.02 -33.49 14.98
CA PHE A 59 -75.77 -33.48 15.67
C PHE A 59 -75.81 -34.42 16.88
N ASN A 60 -74.73 -35.13 17.10
CA ASN A 60 -74.49 -35.92 18.30
C ASN A 60 -73.18 -35.55 18.96
N GLY A 61 -73.24 -34.81 20.04
CA GLY A 61 -72.07 -34.43 20.88
C GLY A 61 -71.85 -35.37 22.06
N GLY A 62 -72.42 -36.58 22.04
CA GLY A 62 -72.28 -37.58 23.12
C GLY A 62 -73.42 -37.52 24.15
N SER A 63 -74.32 -36.55 24.11
CA SER A 63 -75.52 -36.37 24.98
C SER A 63 -76.82 -36.70 24.31
N GLY A 64 -76.82 -37.27 23.09
CA GLY A 64 -77.98 -37.57 22.27
C GLY A 64 -78.07 -36.76 20.98
N LEU A 65 -78.98 -37.17 20.10
CA LEU A 65 -79.23 -36.50 18.82
C LEU A 65 -79.95 -35.17 19.01
N VAL A 66 -79.34 -34.09 18.51
CA VAL A 66 -79.90 -32.74 18.51
C VAL A 66 -80.16 -32.32 17.06
N PRO A 67 -81.38 -31.84 16.70
CA PRO A 67 -81.65 -31.36 15.37
C PRO A 67 -80.86 -30.09 15.10
N VAL A 68 -80.13 -30.04 13.93
CA VAL A 68 -79.39 -28.87 13.44
C VAL A 68 -80.29 -28.03 12.55
N VAL A 69 -80.83 -28.62 11.48
CA VAL A 69 -81.76 -27.99 10.55
C VAL A 69 -82.53 -29.06 9.79
N THR A 70 -83.80 -28.83 9.55
CA THR A 70 -84.65 -29.70 8.73
C THR A 70 -85.36 -28.84 7.72
N SER A 71 -85.24 -29.15 6.44
CA SER A 71 -86.05 -28.60 5.36
C SER A 71 -87.11 -29.63 4.99
N ALA A 72 -88.39 -29.23 4.98
CA ALA A 72 -89.56 -30.06 4.64
C ALA A 72 -90.54 -29.21 3.84
N PRO A 73 -91.56 -29.78 3.20
CA PRO A 73 -92.56 -29.02 2.41
C PRO A 73 -93.31 -27.89 3.17
N LYS A 74 -93.30 -27.96 4.49
CA LYS A 74 -93.94 -26.92 5.36
C LYS A 74 -92.99 -25.79 5.73
N GLY A 75 -91.73 -25.84 5.26
CA GLY A 75 -90.66 -24.86 5.56
C GLY A 75 -89.43 -25.44 6.21
N GLU A 76 -88.52 -24.56 6.55
CA GLU A 76 -87.24 -24.90 7.22
C GLU A 76 -87.40 -24.70 8.74
N THR A 77 -86.87 -25.64 9.49
CA THR A 77 -86.85 -25.54 10.94
C THR A 77 -85.39 -25.66 11.40
N VAL A 78 -84.90 -24.69 12.13
CA VAL A 78 -83.55 -24.65 12.66
C VAL A 78 -83.54 -25.01 14.15
N GLY A 79 -82.64 -25.87 14.59
CA GLY A 79 -82.48 -26.22 15.99
C GLY A 79 -82.03 -25.04 16.86
N ALA A 80 -82.50 -25.01 18.12
CA ALA A 80 -82.31 -23.86 19.00
C ALA A 80 -80.85 -23.38 19.15
N GLY A 81 -79.85 -24.29 19.15
CA GLY A 81 -78.40 -23.97 19.23
C GLY A 81 -77.79 -23.51 17.92
N TYR A 82 -78.54 -23.49 16.80
CA TYR A 82 -78.02 -23.26 15.46
C TYR A 82 -78.64 -22.05 14.75
N ALA A 83 -79.58 -21.39 15.41
CA ALA A 83 -80.28 -20.20 14.85
C ALA A 83 -79.25 -19.12 14.46
N GLY A 84 -79.39 -18.61 13.20
CA GLY A 84 -78.48 -17.61 12.62
C GLY A 84 -77.10 -18.10 12.26
N ARG A 85 -76.76 -19.40 12.51
CA ARG A 85 -75.46 -19.96 12.22
C ARG A 85 -75.47 -20.97 11.08
N VAL A 86 -76.59 -21.47 10.67
CA VAL A 86 -76.73 -22.50 9.63
C VAL A 86 -77.39 -21.92 8.39
N SER A 87 -77.00 -22.41 7.23
CA SER A 87 -77.72 -22.32 5.98
C SER A 87 -77.71 -23.68 5.28
N LEU A 88 -78.87 -24.10 4.82
CA LEU A 88 -79.11 -25.37 4.15
C LEU A 88 -79.52 -25.13 2.68
N ASN A 89 -78.81 -25.79 1.78
CA ASN A 89 -79.30 -25.92 0.42
C ASN A 89 -80.17 -27.17 0.31
N SER A 90 -81.43 -27.02 0.31
CA SER A 90 -82.42 -28.14 0.30
C SER A 90 -82.32 -28.99 -0.97
N SER A 91 -81.91 -28.43 -2.11
CA SER A 91 -81.73 -29.16 -3.38
C SER A 91 -80.54 -30.10 -3.41
N THR A 92 -79.51 -29.79 -2.64
CA THR A 92 -78.22 -30.55 -2.63
C THR A 92 -77.90 -31.15 -1.28
N GLY A 93 -78.62 -30.84 -0.24
CA GLY A 93 -78.34 -31.22 1.12
C GLY A 93 -77.11 -30.55 1.76
N VAL A 94 -76.44 -29.61 1.08
CA VAL A 94 -75.25 -28.93 1.58
C VAL A 94 -75.65 -28.08 2.78
N LEU A 95 -74.95 -28.35 3.92
CA LEU A 95 -75.10 -27.55 5.14
C LEU A 95 -73.85 -26.70 5.34
N ASN A 96 -74.00 -25.39 5.54
CA ASN A 96 -72.96 -24.52 6.01
C ASN A 96 -73.28 -24.11 7.45
N LEU A 97 -72.28 -24.39 8.35
CA LEU A 97 -72.33 -24.01 9.77
C LEU A 97 -71.28 -22.95 10.02
N ALA A 98 -71.69 -21.75 10.41
CA ALA A 98 -70.88 -20.60 10.68
C ALA A 98 -70.59 -20.42 12.18
N SER A 99 -69.59 -19.59 12.49
CA SER A 99 -69.15 -19.23 13.86
C SER A 99 -68.98 -20.45 14.76
N LEU A 100 -68.13 -21.36 14.28
CA LEU A 100 -67.87 -22.61 15.00
C LEU A 100 -67.40 -22.36 16.43
N THR A 101 -67.89 -23.15 17.36
CA THR A 101 -67.44 -23.25 18.76
C THR A 101 -66.90 -24.63 19.06
N ALA A 102 -66.12 -24.77 20.11
CA ALA A 102 -65.61 -26.11 20.52
C ALA A 102 -66.72 -27.12 20.76
N LYS A 103 -67.94 -26.66 21.12
CA LYS A 103 -69.12 -27.51 21.37
C LYS A 103 -69.77 -28.05 20.09
N ASP A 104 -69.42 -27.51 18.94
CA ASP A 104 -69.87 -28.02 17.65
C ASP A 104 -69.08 -29.26 17.17
N GLY A 105 -68.01 -29.62 17.86
CA GLY A 105 -67.24 -30.85 17.60
C GLY A 105 -68.04 -32.08 17.97
N GLY A 106 -68.20 -33.03 17.02
CA GLY A 106 -68.98 -34.26 17.22
C GLY A 106 -69.50 -34.79 15.90
N ASP A 107 -70.37 -35.81 15.99
CA ASP A 107 -70.91 -36.48 14.82
C ASP A 107 -72.12 -35.75 14.22
N TYR A 108 -72.01 -35.45 12.95
CA TYR A 108 -73.13 -34.91 12.15
C TYR A 108 -73.68 -35.95 11.20
N ALA A 109 -75.00 -36.16 11.23
CA ALA A 109 -75.66 -37.08 10.36
C ALA A 109 -76.72 -36.34 9.49
N VAL A 110 -76.74 -36.66 8.21
CA VAL A 110 -77.75 -36.19 7.26
C VAL A 110 -78.71 -37.33 6.86
N THR A 111 -79.92 -37.02 6.78
CA THR A 111 -80.99 -37.86 6.19
C THR A 111 -81.69 -37.05 5.13
N MET A 112 -81.74 -37.52 3.88
CA MET A 112 -82.39 -36.90 2.74
C MET A 112 -83.36 -37.87 2.13
N VAL A 113 -84.60 -37.44 1.89
CA VAL A 113 -85.67 -38.25 1.31
C VAL A 113 -86.12 -37.62 0.00
N THR A 114 -86.10 -38.40 -1.07
CA THR A 114 -86.56 -37.94 -2.39
C THR A 114 -88.09 -38.01 -2.49
N SER A 115 -88.64 -37.36 -3.50
CA SER A 115 -90.07 -37.44 -3.83
C SER A 115 -90.56 -38.87 -4.15
N THR A 116 -89.64 -39.77 -4.48
CA THR A 116 -89.95 -41.18 -4.71
C THR A 116 -89.73 -42.05 -3.44
N ALA A 117 -89.65 -41.41 -2.26
CA ALA A 117 -89.40 -42.03 -0.94
C ALA A 117 -88.07 -42.78 -0.81
N VAL A 118 -87.10 -42.50 -1.67
CA VAL A 118 -85.73 -43.06 -1.51
C VAL A 118 -84.98 -42.25 -0.44
N GLN A 119 -84.50 -42.93 0.56
CA GLN A 119 -83.73 -42.36 1.65
C GLN A 119 -82.23 -42.41 1.34
N ARG A 120 -81.52 -41.30 1.55
CA ARG A 120 -80.03 -41.20 1.51
C ARG A 120 -79.56 -40.77 2.89
N THR A 121 -78.58 -41.44 3.44
CA THR A 121 -78.00 -41.11 4.77
C THR A 121 -76.52 -41.05 4.73
N GLY A 122 -75.93 -40.22 5.56
CA GLY A 122 -74.48 -40.16 5.78
C GLY A 122 -74.17 -39.57 7.14
N ALA A 123 -73.05 -39.93 7.67
CA ALA A 123 -72.52 -39.36 8.92
C ALA A 123 -71.04 -38.99 8.75
N THR A 124 -70.58 -37.96 9.43
CA THR A 124 -69.19 -37.55 9.49
C THR A 124 -68.87 -36.89 10.84
N LEU A 125 -67.65 -37.06 11.31
CA LEU A 125 -67.16 -36.39 12.51
C LEU A 125 -66.65 -35.00 12.16
N LEU A 126 -67.12 -33.95 12.84
CA LEU A 126 -66.54 -32.63 12.81
C LEU A 126 -65.51 -32.49 13.95
N LYS A 127 -64.28 -32.18 13.61
CA LYS A 127 -63.24 -31.73 14.57
C LYS A 127 -63.13 -30.23 14.50
N VAL A 128 -63.39 -29.54 15.62
CA VAL A 128 -63.21 -28.08 15.72
C VAL A 128 -61.83 -27.79 16.28
N LEU A 129 -61.03 -27.11 15.50
CA LEU A 129 -59.68 -26.75 15.82
C LEU A 129 -59.63 -25.34 16.40
N GLU A 130 -58.77 -25.11 17.41
CA GLU A 130 -58.44 -23.78 17.85
C GLU A 130 -57.64 -23.07 16.75
N PRO A 131 -57.96 -21.75 16.49
CA PRO A 131 -57.24 -21.01 15.48
C PRO A 131 -55.76 -20.85 15.79
N VAL A 132 -54.93 -20.87 14.75
CA VAL A 132 -53.50 -20.57 14.88
C VAL A 132 -53.35 -19.10 15.20
N SER A 133 -52.68 -18.79 16.33
CA SER A 133 -52.52 -17.38 16.77
C SER A 133 -51.38 -17.23 17.75
N ALA A 134 -51.03 -15.98 18.05
CA ALA A 134 -50.01 -15.58 19.01
C ALA A 134 -48.65 -16.29 18.76
N VAL A 135 -48.25 -16.39 17.49
CA VAL A 135 -46.93 -16.96 17.13
C VAL A 135 -45.85 -16.00 17.56
N THR A 136 -44.92 -16.48 18.40
CA THR A 136 -43.84 -15.68 18.95
C THR A 136 -42.51 -16.42 18.88
N ILE A 137 -41.42 -15.67 18.72
CA ILE A 137 -40.04 -16.16 18.84
C ILE A 137 -39.45 -15.59 20.11
N THR A 138 -38.83 -16.45 20.91
CA THR A 138 -37.94 -16.06 22.01
C THR A 138 -36.53 -16.52 21.71
N SER A 139 -35.53 -15.71 22.10
CA SER A 139 -34.11 -16.01 21.90
C SER A 139 -33.38 -16.08 23.24
N ASN A 140 -32.40 -16.96 23.34
CA ASN A 140 -31.48 -16.99 24.46
C ASN A 140 -30.50 -15.82 24.46
N LEU A 141 -30.29 -15.17 23.29
CA LEU A 141 -29.37 -14.04 23.08
C LEU A 141 -30.03 -12.96 22.22
N ASN A 142 -29.83 -11.70 22.58
CA ASN A 142 -30.20 -10.56 21.74
C ASN A 142 -29.01 -10.09 20.85
N GLU A 143 -27.80 -10.44 21.27
CA GLU A 143 -26.54 -10.12 20.58
C GLU A 143 -25.62 -11.34 20.63
N ALA A 144 -25.06 -11.73 19.51
CA ALA A 144 -24.21 -12.89 19.39
C ALA A 144 -22.81 -12.49 18.92
N VAL A 145 -21.80 -13.19 19.39
CA VAL A 145 -20.40 -13.06 18.92
C VAL A 145 -20.16 -14.09 17.84
N GLU A 146 -19.78 -13.63 16.65
CA GLU A 146 -19.50 -14.49 15.50
C GLU A 146 -18.50 -15.59 15.84
N PHE A 147 -18.75 -16.83 15.37
CA PHE A 147 -18.02 -18.07 15.61
C PHE A 147 -18.08 -18.62 17.05
N ASN A 148 -18.46 -17.79 18.02
CA ASN A 148 -18.39 -18.18 19.44
C ASN A 148 -19.75 -18.42 20.08
N SER A 149 -20.79 -17.71 19.66
CA SER A 149 -22.11 -17.82 20.26
C SER A 149 -22.93 -18.94 19.62
N THR A 150 -23.72 -19.64 20.44
CA THR A 150 -24.81 -20.51 20.01
C THR A 150 -26.12 -19.80 20.24
N VAL A 151 -26.86 -19.57 19.16
CA VAL A 151 -28.18 -18.93 19.19
C VAL A 151 -29.24 -19.99 19.22
N VAL A 152 -30.16 -19.90 20.19
CA VAL A 152 -31.30 -20.77 20.34
C VAL A 152 -32.58 -19.95 20.25
N LEU A 153 -33.35 -20.17 19.19
CA LEU A 153 -34.64 -19.53 18.97
C LEU A 153 -35.74 -20.53 19.26
N THR A 154 -36.67 -20.17 20.14
CA THR A 154 -37.84 -20.97 20.47
C THR A 154 -39.10 -20.34 19.94
N CYS A 155 -39.85 -21.07 19.16
CA CYS A 155 -41.15 -20.70 18.64
C CYS A 155 -42.27 -21.22 19.50
N SER A 156 -43.26 -20.40 19.83
CA SER A 156 -44.48 -20.77 20.51
C SER A 156 -45.68 -20.17 19.82
N ALA A 157 -46.81 -20.88 19.85
CA ALA A 157 -48.07 -20.44 19.28
C ALA A 157 -49.25 -21.08 20.03
N LYS A 158 -50.45 -20.54 19.88
CA LYS A 158 -51.74 -21.12 20.27
C LYS A 158 -52.39 -21.76 19.07
N GLY A 159 -53.09 -22.83 19.27
CA GLY A 159 -53.82 -23.54 18.20
C GLY A 159 -53.79 -25.07 18.39
N SER A 160 -54.56 -25.78 17.58
CA SER A 160 -54.66 -27.24 17.60
C SER A 160 -53.76 -27.89 16.56
N PHE A 161 -53.08 -28.97 16.91
CA PHE A 161 -52.27 -29.82 16.00
C PHE A 161 -51.22 -29.04 15.20
N LEU A 162 -50.48 -28.15 15.91
CA LEU A 162 -49.50 -27.25 15.30
C LEU A 162 -48.25 -27.99 14.82
N THR A 163 -47.83 -27.62 13.66
CA THR A 163 -46.49 -27.88 13.09
C THR A 163 -45.78 -26.55 12.84
N TYR A 164 -44.43 -26.58 12.74
CA TYR A 164 -43.64 -25.37 12.68
C TYR A 164 -42.64 -25.41 11.52
N LYS A 165 -42.40 -24.30 10.91
CA LYS A 165 -41.32 -24.08 9.94
C LYS A 165 -40.61 -22.77 10.21
N TRP A 166 -39.35 -22.71 9.86
CA TRP A 166 -38.53 -21.52 10.03
C TRP A 166 -38.13 -20.92 8.68
N LEU A 167 -38.12 -19.60 8.59
CA LEU A 167 -37.76 -18.84 7.40
C LEU A 167 -36.67 -17.81 7.74
N ASN A 168 -35.73 -17.59 6.82
CA ASN A 168 -34.81 -16.47 6.80
C ASN A 168 -35.24 -15.55 5.64
N GLY A 169 -35.85 -14.42 5.96
CA GLY A 169 -36.61 -13.64 5.01
C GLY A 169 -37.75 -14.48 4.42
N THR A 170 -37.73 -14.76 3.14
CA THR A 170 -38.70 -15.61 2.44
C THR A 170 -38.21 -17.04 2.19
N THR A 171 -36.94 -17.34 2.53
CA THR A 171 -36.31 -18.62 2.23
C THR A 171 -36.44 -19.59 3.41
N PRO A 172 -36.88 -20.84 3.20
CA PRO A 172 -36.91 -21.84 4.26
C PRO A 172 -35.53 -22.11 4.82
N LEU A 173 -35.40 -22.14 6.14
CA LEU A 173 -34.19 -22.59 6.82
C LEU A 173 -34.12 -24.12 6.78
N VAL A 174 -33.06 -24.62 6.13
CA VAL A 174 -32.80 -26.03 6.00
C VAL A 174 -31.71 -26.43 7.01
N PRO A 175 -32.00 -27.32 7.97
CA PRO A 175 -30.97 -27.78 8.91
C PRO A 175 -29.91 -28.62 8.19
N ASP A 176 -28.64 -28.40 8.55
CA ASP A 176 -27.48 -29.16 8.08
C ASP A 176 -27.06 -30.28 9.08
N GLY A 177 -27.73 -30.35 10.22
CA GLY A 177 -27.50 -31.31 11.26
C GLY A 177 -26.26 -31.06 12.13
N LYS A 178 -25.50 -29.99 11.88
CA LYS A 178 -24.29 -29.62 12.63
C LYS A 178 -24.30 -28.17 13.10
N HIS A 179 -24.37 -27.24 12.16
CA HIS A 179 -24.34 -25.81 12.42
C HIS A 179 -25.76 -25.27 12.67
N VAL A 180 -26.70 -25.67 11.81
CA VAL A 180 -28.13 -25.34 11.94
C VAL A 180 -28.90 -26.60 12.24
N THR A 181 -29.54 -26.64 13.39
CA THR A 181 -30.33 -27.80 13.84
C THR A 181 -31.72 -27.41 14.28
N LEU A 182 -32.69 -28.32 14.11
CA LEU A 182 -34.05 -28.19 14.60
C LEU A 182 -34.35 -29.29 15.61
N SER A 183 -35.17 -28.97 16.63
CA SER A 183 -35.76 -29.96 17.51
C SER A 183 -36.70 -30.89 16.73
N ALA A 184 -36.99 -32.09 17.27
CA ALA A 184 -37.84 -33.08 16.61
C ALA A 184 -39.22 -32.54 16.21
N ASN A 185 -39.77 -31.61 17.01
CA ASN A 185 -41.04 -30.95 16.73
C ASN A 185 -40.90 -29.61 16.01
N SER A 186 -39.69 -29.27 15.57
CA SER A 186 -39.33 -28.04 14.88
C SER A 186 -39.65 -26.72 15.63
N THR A 187 -39.94 -26.80 16.95
CA THR A 187 -40.19 -25.58 17.77
C THR A 187 -38.94 -24.85 18.15
N VAL A 188 -37.77 -25.50 18.13
CA VAL A 188 -36.50 -24.90 18.51
C VAL A 188 -35.54 -24.94 17.32
N LEU A 189 -35.04 -23.79 16.94
CA LEU A 189 -33.95 -23.60 15.97
C LEU A 189 -32.68 -23.27 16.74
N THR A 190 -31.63 -24.06 16.53
CA THR A 190 -30.31 -23.81 17.10
C THR A 190 -29.30 -23.52 16.00
N VAL A 191 -28.56 -22.41 16.12
CA VAL A 191 -27.44 -22.07 15.25
C VAL A 191 -26.17 -22.05 16.10
N ALA A 192 -25.29 -23.02 15.91
CA ALA A 192 -24.07 -23.22 16.69
C ALA A 192 -22.90 -22.50 16.03
N GLY A 193 -22.16 -21.67 16.79
CA GLY A 193 -21.04 -20.88 16.24
C GLY A 193 -21.49 -19.92 15.14
N VAL A 194 -22.47 -19.09 15.43
CA VAL A 194 -23.18 -18.22 14.46
C VAL A 194 -22.22 -17.44 13.57
N PHE A 195 -22.51 -17.39 12.27
CA PHE A 195 -21.86 -16.52 11.30
C PHE A 195 -22.79 -15.33 10.99
N ARG A 196 -22.21 -14.16 10.67
CA ARG A 196 -23.00 -12.99 10.27
C ARG A 196 -23.88 -13.22 9.05
N LYS A 197 -23.52 -14.18 8.19
CA LYS A 197 -24.28 -14.55 6.98
C LYS A 197 -25.47 -15.51 7.24
N ASP A 198 -25.54 -16.14 8.40
CA ASP A 198 -26.53 -17.19 8.67
C ASP A 198 -27.93 -16.62 8.87
N LEU A 199 -28.02 -15.41 9.41
CA LEU A 199 -29.24 -14.76 9.81
C LEU A 199 -29.35 -13.35 9.17
N VAL A 200 -29.06 -13.27 7.88
CA VAL A 200 -29.00 -11.98 7.13
C VAL A 200 -30.36 -11.32 6.98
N GLY A 201 -31.43 -12.09 6.93
CA GLY A 201 -32.81 -11.57 6.88
C GLY A 201 -33.51 -11.71 8.22
N PRO A 202 -34.68 -11.08 8.39
CA PRO A 202 -35.49 -11.32 9.56
C PRO A 202 -35.91 -12.78 9.61
N ILE A 203 -35.73 -13.40 10.78
CA ILE A 203 -36.16 -14.78 11.01
C ILE A 203 -37.63 -14.80 11.38
N TYR A 204 -38.37 -15.69 10.76
CA TYR A 204 -39.75 -15.95 11.06
C TYR A 204 -39.96 -17.40 11.48
N CYS A 205 -40.84 -17.61 12.43
CA CYS A 205 -41.44 -18.89 12.69
C CYS A 205 -42.87 -18.87 12.15
N THR A 206 -43.23 -19.84 11.33
CA THR A 206 -44.62 -20.05 10.91
C THR A 206 -45.15 -21.26 11.68
N ALA A 207 -46.24 -21.08 12.44
CA ALA A 207 -47.01 -22.14 12.99
C ALA A 207 -48.21 -22.41 12.07
N PHE A 208 -48.53 -23.65 11.80
CA PHE A 208 -49.61 -24.03 10.91
C PHE A 208 -50.25 -25.36 11.29
N ASN A 209 -51.48 -25.55 10.92
CA ASN A 209 -52.20 -26.80 10.88
C ASN A 209 -52.75 -27.04 9.47
N ASN A 210 -53.62 -28.04 9.31
CA ASN A 210 -54.21 -28.36 7.99
C ASN A 210 -55.07 -27.26 7.36
N LEU A 211 -55.53 -26.28 8.15
CA LEU A 211 -56.51 -25.30 7.73
C LEU A 211 -55.98 -23.88 7.74
N GLU A 212 -55.05 -23.54 8.63
CA GLU A 212 -54.56 -22.17 8.86
C GLU A 212 -53.06 -22.13 9.12
N SER A 213 -52.50 -20.97 8.92
CA SER A 213 -51.14 -20.66 9.31
C SER A 213 -51.03 -19.20 9.77
N ASP A 214 -50.12 -18.94 10.70
CA ASP A 214 -49.79 -17.61 11.16
C ASP A 214 -48.28 -17.52 11.37
N ASN A 215 -47.72 -16.30 11.26
CA ASN A 215 -46.30 -16.02 11.36
C ASN A 215 -46.01 -15.21 12.62
N SER A 216 -44.83 -15.43 13.18
CA SER A 216 -44.29 -14.55 14.21
C SER A 216 -44.01 -13.14 13.67
N ALA A 217 -43.85 -12.18 14.58
CA ALA A 217 -43.12 -10.96 14.28
C ALA A 217 -41.71 -11.28 13.81
N PRO A 218 -41.06 -10.42 12.98
CA PRO A 218 -39.70 -10.61 12.53
C PRO A 218 -38.72 -10.57 13.72
N PHE A 219 -37.83 -11.56 13.80
CA PHE A 219 -36.76 -11.58 14.75
C PHE A 219 -35.46 -11.22 14.04
N ASN A 220 -34.75 -10.17 14.53
CA ASN A 220 -33.45 -9.75 14.03
C ASN A 220 -32.41 -9.97 15.11
N LEU A 221 -31.33 -10.69 14.77
CA LEU A 221 -30.19 -10.91 15.65
C LEU A 221 -29.06 -9.94 15.28
N THR A 222 -28.49 -9.27 16.28
CA THR A 222 -27.25 -8.53 16.11
C THR A 222 -26.07 -9.48 16.25
N VAL A 223 -25.25 -9.59 15.21
CA VAL A 223 -24.00 -10.38 15.27
C VAL A 223 -22.80 -9.45 15.33
N THR A 224 -22.08 -9.51 16.44
CA THR A 224 -20.81 -8.80 16.65
C THR A 224 -19.65 -9.61 16.08
N TYR A 225 -18.70 -8.91 15.42
CA TYR A 225 -17.58 -9.57 14.75
C TYR A 225 -16.34 -8.70 14.70
N GLY A 226 -15.23 -9.30 14.29
CA GLY A 226 -13.96 -8.60 14.12
C GLY A 226 -13.22 -8.33 15.44
N PRO A 227 -12.12 -7.60 15.37
CA PRO A 227 -11.55 -6.97 14.18
C PRO A 227 -11.02 -7.98 13.17
N GLU A 228 -11.13 -7.66 11.87
CA GLU A 228 -10.61 -8.46 10.76
C GLU A 228 -10.13 -7.55 9.63
N ASN A 229 -9.34 -8.10 8.68
CA ASN A 229 -8.84 -7.38 7.50
C ASN A 229 -8.18 -6.04 7.86
N ILE A 230 -7.28 -6.07 8.87
CA ILE A 230 -6.56 -4.85 9.26
C ILE A 230 -5.57 -4.46 8.17
N ALA A 231 -5.61 -3.18 7.77
CA ALA A 231 -4.70 -2.59 6.81
C ALA A 231 -4.12 -1.30 7.37
N MET A 232 -2.82 -1.10 7.13
CA MET A 232 -2.12 0.13 7.48
C MET A 232 -1.43 0.71 6.25
N THR A 233 -1.54 2.02 6.07
CA THR A 233 -0.85 2.76 5.02
C THR A 233 -0.06 3.91 5.62
N ILE A 234 1.02 4.30 4.95
CA ILE A 234 1.88 5.44 5.29
C ILE A 234 1.97 6.40 4.12
N THR A 235 1.88 7.69 4.40
CA THR A 235 2.01 8.75 3.39
C THR A 235 2.94 9.84 3.93
N PRO A 236 4.05 10.17 3.23
CA PRO A 236 4.55 9.55 1.99
C PRO A 236 5.04 8.11 2.19
N THR A 237 5.06 7.30 1.13
CA THR A 237 5.45 5.88 1.17
C THR A 237 6.97 5.64 1.24
N ALA A 238 7.79 6.69 1.14
CA ALA A 238 9.25 6.58 1.17
C ALA A 238 9.74 6.06 2.52
N GLU A 239 10.66 5.10 2.50
CA GLU A 239 11.27 4.56 3.72
C GLU A 239 12.22 5.56 4.41
N ILE A 240 12.74 6.54 3.66
CA ILE A 240 13.59 7.60 4.19
C ILE A 240 12.83 8.91 4.09
N GLN A 241 12.67 9.56 5.22
CA GLN A 241 11.96 10.81 5.38
C GLN A 241 12.92 11.93 5.80
N LYS A 242 12.70 13.13 5.29
CA LYS A 242 13.48 14.29 5.70
C LYS A 242 12.96 14.80 7.05
N LYS A 243 13.86 15.14 7.98
CA LYS A 243 13.52 15.84 9.22
C LYS A 243 12.69 17.09 8.91
N GLY A 244 11.60 17.29 9.65
CA GLY A 244 10.68 18.41 9.44
C GLY A 244 9.55 18.13 8.44
N SER A 245 9.52 16.97 7.77
CA SER A 245 8.39 16.59 6.92
C SER A 245 7.20 16.12 7.75
N ASN A 246 6.03 16.05 7.12
CA ASN A 246 4.81 15.53 7.75
C ASN A 246 4.54 14.11 7.23
N ILE A 247 4.23 13.21 8.16
CA ILE A 247 3.93 11.81 7.87
C ILE A 247 2.55 11.49 8.44
N THR A 248 1.71 10.86 7.64
CA THR A 248 0.41 10.36 8.07
C THR A 248 0.37 8.86 7.94
N LEU A 249 0.03 8.18 9.04
CA LEU A 249 -0.28 6.76 9.04
C LEU A 249 -1.79 6.60 9.18
N THR A 250 -2.37 5.71 8.38
CA THR A 250 -3.80 5.40 8.41
C THR A 250 -4.00 3.93 8.67
N CYS A 251 -4.88 3.59 9.60
CA CYS A 251 -5.22 2.23 9.96
C CYS A 251 -6.71 1.99 9.76
N SER A 252 -7.08 0.87 9.16
CA SER A 252 -8.46 0.46 8.94
C SER A 252 -8.66 -1.01 9.25
N THR A 253 -9.87 -1.37 9.68
CA THR A 253 -10.26 -2.75 9.95
C THR A 253 -11.77 -2.87 9.83
N GLN A 254 -12.25 -4.09 9.64
CA GLN A 254 -13.68 -4.42 9.67
C GLN A 254 -14.03 -4.95 11.05
N SER A 255 -15.03 -4.35 11.69
CA SER A 255 -15.48 -4.74 13.02
C SER A 255 -16.88 -4.20 13.31
N SER A 256 -17.68 -4.95 14.03
CA SER A 256 -18.97 -4.51 14.58
C SER A 256 -19.06 -5.00 16.04
N PRO A 257 -19.19 -4.09 17.01
CA PRO A 257 -18.96 -2.63 16.93
C PRO A 257 -17.61 -2.24 16.35
N ALA A 258 -17.46 -0.98 15.95
CA ALA A 258 -16.19 -0.46 15.45
C ALA A 258 -15.06 -0.72 16.45
N ALA A 259 -13.92 -1.22 15.96
CA ALA A 259 -12.76 -1.49 16.79
C ALA A 259 -12.09 -0.20 17.28
N VAL A 260 -11.54 -0.24 18.46
CA VAL A 260 -10.59 0.77 18.96
C VAL A 260 -9.24 0.50 18.31
N LEU A 261 -8.65 1.54 17.70
CA LEU A 261 -7.35 1.47 17.03
C LEU A 261 -6.30 2.15 17.90
N GLN A 262 -5.29 1.40 18.35
CA GLN A 262 -4.17 1.84 19.16
C GLN A 262 -2.91 1.86 18.31
N TRP A 263 -2.18 2.98 18.28
CA TRP A 263 -0.90 3.09 17.59
C TRP A 263 0.26 2.61 18.46
N ILE A 264 1.23 1.96 17.83
CA ILE A 264 2.41 1.39 18.48
C ILE A 264 3.66 1.86 17.73
N HIS A 265 4.64 2.40 18.48
CA HIS A 265 5.95 2.79 17.96
C HIS A 265 7.05 1.98 18.68
N ASN A 266 7.85 1.25 17.91
CA ASN A 266 8.93 0.38 18.45
C ASN A 266 8.46 -0.56 19.57
N GLY A 267 7.23 -1.10 19.46
CA GLY A 267 6.64 -1.98 20.46
C GLY A 267 5.98 -1.26 21.65
N VAL A 268 6.05 0.06 21.72
CA VAL A 268 5.45 0.86 22.80
C VAL A 268 4.15 1.51 22.32
N PRO A 269 3.02 1.32 23.02
CA PRO A 269 1.77 2.00 22.71
C PRO A 269 1.91 3.53 22.84
N LEU A 270 1.39 4.24 21.85
CA LEU A 270 1.28 5.70 21.88
C LEU A 270 -0.03 6.11 22.58
N SER A 271 -0.10 7.33 23.08
CA SER A 271 -1.34 7.89 23.65
C SER A 271 -2.42 8.21 22.60
N VAL A 272 -2.07 8.18 21.32
CA VAL A 272 -2.97 8.46 20.20
C VAL A 272 -3.75 7.22 19.84
N VAL A 273 -5.08 7.35 19.79
CA VAL A 273 -6.02 6.31 19.34
C VAL A 273 -6.81 6.82 18.15
N GLY A 274 -7.31 5.89 17.32
CA GLY A 274 -8.13 6.20 16.16
C GLY A 274 -7.46 5.85 14.84
N PRO A 275 -8.14 6.10 13.70
CA PRO A 275 -7.75 5.59 12.39
C PRO A 275 -6.56 6.32 11.76
N LYS A 276 -6.13 7.45 12.33
CA LYS A 276 -5.01 8.25 11.81
C LYS A 276 -4.03 8.62 12.91
N LEU A 277 -2.74 8.48 12.59
CA LEU A 277 -1.64 9.05 13.34
C LEU A 277 -0.95 10.08 12.44
N VAL A 278 -0.98 11.34 12.84
CA VAL A 278 -0.32 12.44 12.14
C VAL A 278 0.95 12.82 12.92
N LEU A 279 2.08 12.79 12.24
CA LEU A 279 3.38 13.18 12.75
C LEU A 279 3.82 14.42 11.96
N ASP A 280 3.58 15.58 12.55
CA ASP A 280 3.99 16.86 11.97
C ASP A 280 5.42 17.21 12.38
N ASN A 281 6.18 17.78 11.44
CA ASN A 281 7.56 18.22 11.68
C ASN A 281 8.42 17.13 12.32
N VAL A 282 8.45 15.94 11.68
CA VAL A 282 9.09 14.75 12.25
C VAL A 282 10.55 14.96 12.64
N ALA A 283 10.89 14.49 13.82
CA ALA A 283 12.25 14.47 14.36
C ALA A 283 12.95 13.12 14.08
N VAL A 284 14.28 13.10 14.12
CA VAL A 284 15.09 11.88 13.94
C VAL A 284 14.70 10.79 14.95
N ALA A 285 14.35 11.15 16.18
CA ALA A 285 13.93 10.23 17.24
C ALA A 285 12.60 9.50 16.94
N GLN A 286 11.82 9.99 15.96
CA GLN A 286 10.59 9.35 15.52
C GLN A 286 10.82 8.31 14.42
N SER A 287 12.09 8.05 14.07
CA SER A 287 12.45 6.91 13.25
C SER A 287 12.07 5.59 13.92
N GLY A 288 11.68 4.60 13.15
CA GLY A 288 11.42 3.28 13.71
C GLY A 288 10.27 2.54 13.05
N ASN A 289 9.77 1.57 13.79
CA ASN A 289 8.70 0.67 13.38
C ASN A 289 7.36 1.15 13.93
N TYR A 290 6.39 1.27 13.06
CA TYR A 290 5.02 1.65 13.43
C TYR A 290 4.06 0.52 13.07
N SER A 291 3.12 0.26 13.95
CA SER A 291 1.99 -0.63 13.70
C SER A 291 0.74 -0.11 14.40
N CYS A 292 -0.42 -0.59 14.00
CA CYS A 292 -1.65 -0.36 14.72
C CYS A 292 -2.24 -1.68 15.21
N MET A 293 -2.86 -1.65 16.37
CA MET A 293 -3.58 -2.76 16.96
C MET A 293 -5.06 -2.38 17.11
N ALA A 294 -5.91 -3.19 16.51
CA ALA A 294 -7.36 -3.08 16.61
C ALA A 294 -7.87 -3.96 17.76
N SER A 295 -8.81 -3.48 18.55
CA SER A 295 -9.46 -4.26 19.60
C SER A 295 -10.97 -4.04 19.57
N ASN A 296 -11.75 -5.08 19.81
CA ASN A 296 -13.19 -5.02 19.96
C ASN A 296 -13.59 -5.59 21.33
N ALA A 297 -14.13 -4.73 22.17
CA ALA A 297 -14.51 -5.07 23.54
C ALA A 297 -15.67 -6.07 23.63
N LYS A 298 -16.52 -6.16 22.59
CA LYS A 298 -17.64 -7.12 22.55
C LYS A 298 -17.19 -8.53 22.17
N THR A 299 -16.29 -8.62 21.17
CA THR A 299 -15.76 -9.92 20.74
C THR A 299 -14.57 -10.38 21.58
N LEU A 300 -13.96 -9.48 22.36
CA LEU A 300 -12.71 -9.68 23.11
C LEU A 300 -11.53 -10.08 22.22
N ARG A 301 -11.56 -9.68 20.96
CA ARG A 301 -10.53 -10.01 19.94
C ARG A 301 -9.63 -8.83 19.67
N TYR A 302 -8.39 -9.16 19.30
CA TYR A 302 -7.34 -8.22 18.95
C TYR A 302 -6.73 -8.62 17.60
N LEU A 303 -6.34 -7.63 16.81
CA LEU A 303 -5.64 -7.86 15.55
C LEU A 303 -4.62 -6.76 15.33
N ALA A 304 -3.37 -7.13 15.01
CA ALA A 304 -2.30 -6.18 14.71
C ALA A 304 -2.07 -6.08 13.20
N SER A 305 -1.74 -4.89 12.73
CA SER A 305 -1.31 -4.67 11.35
C SER A 305 0.10 -5.20 11.11
N THR A 306 0.48 -5.32 9.84
CA THR A 306 1.89 -5.39 9.46
C THR A 306 2.61 -4.12 9.95
N THR A 307 3.92 -4.25 10.16
CA THR A 307 4.77 -3.14 10.61
C THR A 307 5.25 -2.34 9.42
N ALA A 308 5.10 -1.00 9.47
CA ALA A 308 5.78 -0.07 8.55
C ALA A 308 7.00 0.54 9.24
N LYS A 309 8.12 0.58 8.52
CA LYS A 309 9.37 1.17 9.00
C LYS A 309 9.70 2.41 8.18
N PHE A 310 10.08 3.49 8.85
CA PHE A 310 10.72 4.61 8.19
C PHE A 310 11.86 5.18 9.05
N THR A 311 12.81 5.84 8.37
CA THR A 311 13.95 6.50 8.98
C THR A 311 13.91 7.98 8.68
N VAL A 312 14.00 8.82 9.68
CA VAL A 312 14.06 10.27 9.54
C VAL A 312 15.52 10.70 9.50
N VAL A 313 15.90 11.40 8.43
CA VAL A 313 17.27 11.86 8.21
C VAL A 313 17.29 13.39 8.17
N GLU A 314 18.26 13.98 8.90
CA GLU A 314 18.48 15.42 8.87
C GLU A 314 19.22 15.83 7.60
N ALA A 315 18.72 16.86 6.92
CA ALA A 315 19.38 17.39 5.74
C ALA A 315 20.75 17.98 6.08
N ILE A 316 21.72 17.74 5.21
CA ILE A 316 23.03 18.37 5.30
C ILE A 316 22.87 19.86 4.97
N SER A 317 23.44 20.72 5.81
CA SER A 317 23.58 22.14 5.51
C SER A 317 24.78 22.75 6.20
N GLY A 318 25.23 23.91 5.68
CA GLY A 318 26.37 24.63 6.20
C GLY A 318 27.68 23.89 6.01
N ALA A 319 27.88 23.30 4.83
CA ALA A 319 29.16 22.70 4.46
C ALA A 319 30.28 23.73 4.56
N LYS A 320 31.38 23.35 5.21
CA LYS A 320 32.53 24.22 5.44
C LYS A 320 33.83 23.47 5.22
N ILE A 321 34.76 24.10 4.46
CA ILE A 321 36.14 23.65 4.39
C ILE A 321 36.97 24.49 5.36
N THR A 322 37.79 23.84 6.17
CA THR A 322 38.80 24.46 7.04
C THR A 322 40.22 24.13 6.55
N GLY A 323 41.14 25.08 6.65
CA GLY A 323 42.50 25.02 6.14
C GLY A 323 42.62 25.45 4.66
N PRO A 324 43.87 25.50 4.13
CA PRO A 324 45.11 25.45 4.85
C PRO A 324 45.39 26.70 5.71
N ASN A 325 46.20 26.57 6.75
CA ASN A 325 46.61 27.71 7.56
C ASN A 325 47.99 28.21 7.08
N GLY A 326 48.04 29.50 6.71
CA GLY A 326 49.27 30.17 6.29
C GLY A 326 49.60 30.05 4.80
N THR A 327 50.75 30.60 4.43
CA THR A 327 51.25 30.66 3.05
C THR A 327 51.77 29.29 2.62
N LEU A 328 51.36 28.82 1.47
CA LEU A 328 51.82 27.58 0.87
C LEU A 328 52.97 27.84 -0.11
N VAL A 329 54.08 27.20 0.11
CA VAL A 329 55.28 27.29 -0.75
C VAL A 329 55.55 25.93 -1.41
N ALA A 330 55.68 25.91 -2.73
CA ALA A 330 55.91 24.71 -3.51
C ALA A 330 57.17 23.95 -3.02
N GLY A 331 57.08 22.62 -2.92
CA GLY A 331 58.17 21.75 -2.48
C GLY A 331 58.39 21.72 -0.97
N ASN A 332 57.83 22.66 -0.20
CA ASN A 332 58.12 22.78 1.23
C ASN A 332 56.90 22.66 2.15
N SER A 333 55.76 23.18 1.72
CA SER A 333 54.56 23.25 2.55
C SER A 333 53.68 22.00 2.44
N THR A 334 52.82 21.83 3.46
CA THR A 334 51.72 20.85 3.48
C THR A 334 50.40 21.57 3.51
N ALA A 335 49.49 21.20 2.63
CA ALA A 335 48.09 21.67 2.66
C ALA A 335 47.18 20.62 3.29
N ASN A 336 46.55 20.96 4.40
CA ASN A 336 45.53 20.16 5.05
C ASN A 336 44.18 20.83 4.89
N LEU A 337 43.20 20.13 4.33
CA LEU A 337 41.82 20.59 4.18
C LEU A 337 40.91 19.62 4.89
N SER A 338 39.97 20.11 5.69
CA SER A 338 38.93 19.33 6.35
C SER A 338 37.56 19.86 5.97
N CYS A 339 36.63 18.94 5.70
CA CYS A 339 35.31 19.24 5.26
C CYS A 339 34.24 18.68 6.21
N GLN A 340 33.38 19.54 6.74
CA GLN A 340 32.32 19.19 7.67
C GLN A 340 31.05 19.98 7.35
N ALA A 341 29.90 19.43 7.76
CA ALA A 341 28.62 20.12 7.75
C ALA A 341 28.30 20.67 9.15
N THR A 342 27.50 21.73 9.20
CA THR A 342 26.98 22.27 10.45
C THR A 342 25.82 21.42 10.96
N THR A 343 24.95 20.94 10.06
CA THR A 343 23.82 20.07 10.37
C THR A 343 23.78 18.87 9.42
N GLY A 344 23.17 17.79 9.87
CA GLY A 344 23.08 16.54 9.12
C GLY A 344 24.40 15.77 9.07
N THR A 345 24.31 14.48 8.89
CA THR A 345 25.47 13.58 8.74
C THR A 345 25.60 13.21 7.27
N ALA A 346 26.83 13.30 6.74
CA ALA A 346 27.11 12.89 5.37
C ALA A 346 27.40 11.38 5.31
N ASP A 347 26.68 10.69 4.44
CA ASP A 347 26.92 9.28 4.11
C ASP A 347 28.04 9.13 3.08
N ALA A 348 28.19 10.15 2.23
CA ALA A 348 29.23 10.20 1.21
C ALA A 348 29.89 11.59 1.15
N ARG A 349 31.21 11.58 0.91
CA ARG A 349 32.02 12.78 0.67
C ARG A 349 32.85 12.61 -0.60
N VAL A 350 32.85 13.65 -1.42
CA VAL A 350 33.62 13.69 -2.66
C VAL A 350 34.41 14.99 -2.72
N TRP A 351 35.72 14.85 -2.95
CA TRP A 351 36.59 16.00 -3.21
C TRP A 351 36.80 16.18 -4.70
N LEU A 352 36.70 17.41 -5.16
CA LEU A 352 36.96 17.80 -6.53
C LEU A 352 38.05 18.87 -6.55
N LYS A 353 38.88 18.86 -7.62
CA LYS A 353 39.81 19.92 -7.94
C LYS A 353 39.52 20.45 -9.33
N ASN A 354 39.22 21.75 -9.43
CA ASN A 354 38.84 22.40 -10.67
C ASN A 354 37.67 21.67 -11.39
N GLY A 355 36.70 21.16 -10.61
CA GLY A 355 35.54 20.41 -11.11
C GLY A 355 35.77 18.93 -11.40
N ALA A 356 37.02 18.43 -11.40
CA ALA A 356 37.34 17.02 -11.60
C ALA A 356 37.55 16.29 -10.27
N ALA A 357 37.19 15.00 -10.23
CA ALA A 357 37.36 14.19 -9.03
C ALA A 357 38.83 14.13 -8.62
N LEU A 358 39.12 14.42 -7.33
CA LEU A 358 40.45 14.35 -6.78
C LEU A 358 40.87 12.89 -6.56
N SER A 359 41.91 12.46 -7.26
CA SER A 359 42.45 11.11 -7.12
C SER A 359 43.60 11.09 -6.08
N PRO A 360 43.63 10.14 -5.16
CA PRO A 360 44.75 9.92 -4.26
C PRO A 360 46.04 9.63 -5.03
N SER A 361 47.16 10.06 -4.47
CA SER A 361 48.48 9.79 -5.01
C SER A 361 49.51 9.71 -3.85
N ASN A 362 50.79 9.49 -4.15
CA ASN A 362 51.84 9.51 -3.13
C ASN A 362 51.91 10.85 -2.37
N ARG A 363 51.45 11.95 -2.95
CA ARG A 363 51.43 13.29 -2.34
C ARG A 363 50.05 13.71 -1.84
N VAL A 364 48.99 13.14 -2.40
CA VAL A 364 47.60 13.47 -2.08
C VAL A 364 46.97 12.31 -1.31
N VAL A 365 46.84 12.50 -0.01
CA VAL A 365 46.23 11.50 0.89
C VAL A 365 44.86 11.96 1.27
N VAL A 366 43.87 11.06 1.11
CA VAL A 366 42.48 11.26 1.54
C VAL A 366 42.23 10.38 2.76
N SER A 367 41.64 10.93 3.83
CA SER A 367 41.27 10.16 5.03
C SER A 367 40.29 9.03 4.69
N ALA A 368 40.25 7.98 5.51
CA ALA A 368 39.37 6.83 5.30
C ALA A 368 37.88 7.21 5.19
N ASP A 369 37.45 8.17 6.01
CA ASP A 369 36.10 8.75 6.01
C ASP A 369 35.93 9.88 5.00
N LYS A 370 36.96 10.18 4.20
CA LYS A 370 37.02 11.26 3.22
C LYS A 370 36.74 12.66 3.80
N SER A 371 36.77 12.83 5.12
CA SER A 371 36.54 14.12 5.76
C SER A 371 37.70 15.10 5.56
N SER A 372 38.89 14.61 5.25
CA SER A 372 40.07 15.45 5.04
C SER A 372 40.94 14.98 3.89
N ILE A 373 41.67 15.93 3.32
CA ILE A 373 42.74 15.70 2.35
C ILE A 373 44.02 16.37 2.82
N THR A 374 45.13 15.70 2.60
CA THR A 374 46.48 16.22 2.85
C THR A 374 47.30 16.16 1.57
N ILE A 375 47.89 17.29 1.20
CA ILE A 375 48.82 17.38 0.04
C ILE A 375 50.21 17.71 0.56
N LYS A 376 51.18 16.81 0.37
CA LYS A 376 52.52 16.94 0.91
C LYS A 376 53.59 16.26 0.02
N PRO A 377 54.67 17.02 -0.36
CA PRO A 377 54.74 18.49 -0.39
C PRO A 377 53.81 19.06 -1.47
N VAL A 378 53.27 20.29 -1.28
CA VAL A 378 52.48 20.95 -2.33
C VAL A 378 53.39 21.36 -3.51
N GLN A 379 52.84 21.35 -4.71
CA GLN A 379 53.51 21.79 -5.95
C GLN A 379 52.68 22.95 -6.58
N LYS A 380 53.25 23.70 -7.48
CA LYS A 380 52.59 24.84 -8.15
C LYS A 380 51.27 24.41 -8.87
N GLU A 381 51.28 23.17 -9.41
CA GLU A 381 50.15 22.54 -10.08
C GLU A 381 48.97 22.26 -9.13
N ASP A 382 49.22 22.23 -7.82
CA ASP A 382 48.21 22.02 -6.80
C ASP A 382 47.38 23.29 -6.52
N SER A 383 47.81 24.45 -7.06
CA SER A 383 46.95 25.66 -7.08
C SER A 383 45.65 25.37 -7.84
N GLY A 384 44.52 25.88 -7.31
CA GLY A 384 43.22 25.68 -7.92
C GLY A 384 42.07 25.80 -6.94
N GLU A 385 40.89 25.52 -7.44
CA GLU A 385 39.66 25.46 -6.63
C GLU A 385 39.45 24.03 -6.14
N TYR A 386 39.35 23.87 -4.81
CA TYR A 386 39.02 22.61 -4.17
C TYR A 386 37.59 22.66 -3.66
N GLN A 387 36.77 21.71 -4.09
CA GLN A 387 35.36 21.60 -3.68
C GLN A 387 35.17 20.31 -2.91
N CYS A 388 34.47 20.40 -1.79
CA CYS A 388 33.94 19.27 -1.06
C CYS A 388 32.43 19.18 -1.28
N LYS A 389 31.95 18.02 -1.71
CA LYS A 389 30.53 17.69 -1.87
C LYS A 389 30.15 16.65 -0.82
N LEU A 390 29.17 16.98 0.00
CA LEU A 390 28.59 16.15 1.05
C LEU A 390 27.22 15.69 0.61
N THR A 391 26.92 14.40 0.78
CA THR A 391 25.63 13.82 0.36
C THR A 391 25.13 12.86 1.43
N ASN A 392 23.83 12.93 1.73
CA ASN A 392 23.09 11.91 2.45
C ASN A 392 21.82 11.55 1.68
N ALA A 393 21.02 10.65 2.23
CA ALA A 393 19.84 10.11 1.56
C ALA A 393 18.76 11.16 1.21
N VAL A 394 18.78 12.36 1.82
CA VAL A 394 17.75 13.40 1.65
C VAL A 394 18.29 14.73 1.12
N SER A 395 19.61 14.88 1.01
CA SER A 395 20.20 16.16 0.63
C SER A 395 21.62 16.06 0.11
N THR A 396 22.06 17.11 -0.57
CA THR A 396 23.45 17.33 -0.97
C THR A 396 23.79 18.79 -0.68
N ASP A 397 24.99 19.02 -0.14
CA ASP A 397 25.56 20.35 0.06
C ASP A 397 27.01 20.35 -0.41
N SER A 398 27.53 21.51 -0.82
CA SER A 398 28.90 21.63 -1.31
C SER A 398 29.52 22.99 -1.00
N VAL A 399 30.81 23.01 -0.85
CA VAL A 399 31.60 24.19 -0.55
C VAL A 399 32.93 24.16 -1.28
N SER A 400 33.39 25.31 -1.73
CA SER A 400 34.68 25.45 -2.42
C SER A 400 35.61 26.38 -1.67
N ILE A 401 36.93 26.14 -1.83
CA ILE A 401 38.03 27.01 -1.39
C ILE A 401 39.08 27.10 -2.49
N LYS A 402 39.58 28.31 -2.74
CA LYS A 402 40.68 28.53 -3.68
C LYS A 402 42.01 28.43 -2.96
N ILE A 403 42.89 27.56 -3.42
CA ILE A 403 44.28 27.43 -2.93
C ILE A 403 45.23 28.06 -3.93
N VAL A 404 46.14 28.87 -3.41
CA VAL A 404 47.20 29.51 -4.19
C VAL A 404 48.52 29.09 -3.59
N ILE A 405 49.44 28.56 -4.41
CA ILE A 405 50.74 28.07 -3.99
C ILE A 405 51.82 29.00 -4.57
N SER A 406 52.65 29.54 -3.69
CA SER A 406 53.77 30.37 -4.04
C SER A 406 54.92 29.51 -4.56
N PHE A 407 55.57 29.95 -5.63
CA PHE A 407 56.68 29.22 -6.24
C PHE A 407 57.61 30.15 -6.98
N GLY A 408 58.79 29.66 -7.33
CA GLY A 408 59.82 30.34 -8.10
C GLY A 408 60.63 31.34 -7.29
N PRO A 409 61.56 32.06 -7.96
CA PRO A 409 61.63 32.24 -9.42
C PRO A 409 62.14 31.01 -10.16
N GLU A 410 61.46 30.64 -11.24
CA GLU A 410 61.85 29.57 -12.17
C GLU A 410 62.15 30.19 -13.54
N THR A 411 62.95 29.54 -14.37
CA THR A 411 63.15 29.92 -15.77
C THR A 411 63.50 31.40 -15.96
N VAL A 412 64.56 31.85 -15.23
CA VAL A 412 65.04 33.23 -15.38
C VAL A 412 65.74 33.39 -16.73
N SER A 413 65.42 34.43 -17.45
CA SER A 413 66.00 34.73 -18.77
C SER A 413 66.22 36.21 -18.94
N VAL A 414 67.26 36.57 -19.70
CA VAL A 414 67.52 37.92 -20.14
C VAL A 414 67.33 37.99 -21.66
N LYS A 415 66.51 38.90 -22.13
CA LYS A 415 66.35 39.20 -23.55
C LYS A 415 66.97 40.56 -23.82
N GLY A 416 67.78 40.62 -24.85
CA GLY A 416 68.47 41.83 -25.29
C GLY A 416 69.45 41.54 -26.42
N VAL A 417 70.11 42.55 -26.92
CA VAL A 417 71.11 42.43 -27.96
C VAL A 417 72.46 41.94 -27.36
N ASN A 418 73.14 41.06 -28.03
CA ASN A 418 74.49 40.57 -27.61
C ASN A 418 75.63 41.49 -28.10
N SER A 419 75.31 42.34 -29.10
CA SER A 419 76.29 43.29 -29.68
C SER A 419 75.59 44.57 -30.09
N VAL A 420 76.17 45.72 -29.86
CA VAL A 420 75.65 47.06 -30.16
C VAL A 420 76.84 47.91 -30.53
N LYS A 421 76.59 48.96 -31.32
CA LYS A 421 77.62 50.01 -31.63
C LYS A 421 77.65 51.06 -30.52
N VAL A 422 78.80 51.70 -30.37
CA VAL A 422 78.93 52.87 -29.49
C VAL A 422 77.87 53.95 -29.89
N THR A 423 77.28 54.62 -28.88
CA THR A 423 76.15 55.57 -28.93
C THR A 423 74.74 54.96 -29.12
N GLU A 424 74.64 53.70 -29.51
CA GLU A 424 73.32 53.10 -29.64
C GLU A 424 72.73 52.71 -28.25
N PRO A 425 71.39 52.82 -28.08
CA PRO A 425 70.77 52.44 -26.84
C PRO A 425 70.67 50.90 -26.67
N VAL A 426 70.77 50.45 -25.43
CA VAL A 426 70.60 48.99 -25.06
C VAL A 426 69.50 48.86 -24.04
N MET A 427 68.62 47.91 -24.27
CA MET A 427 67.61 47.50 -23.32
C MET A 427 67.73 45.98 -23.07
N LEU A 428 68.06 45.61 -21.85
CA LEU A 428 68.05 44.22 -21.40
C LEU A 428 66.80 43.99 -20.55
N LYS A 429 66.02 42.98 -20.89
CA LYS A 429 64.79 42.63 -20.18
C LYS A 429 64.96 41.29 -19.50
N CYS A 430 64.86 41.30 -18.17
CA CYS A 430 64.85 40.09 -17.35
C CYS A 430 63.45 39.62 -17.08
N ALA A 431 63.20 38.34 -17.20
CA ALA A 431 61.92 37.71 -16.90
C ALA A 431 62.14 36.44 -16.10
N ALA A 432 61.26 36.21 -15.14
CA ALA A 432 61.19 34.99 -14.33
C ALA A 432 59.76 34.53 -14.14
N VAL A 433 59.56 33.24 -14.10
CA VAL A 433 58.25 32.65 -13.73
C VAL A 433 58.20 32.49 -12.21
N SER A 434 57.35 33.29 -11.54
CA SER A 434 57.27 33.36 -10.09
C SER A 434 55.91 33.80 -9.61
N LEU A 435 55.46 33.24 -8.48
CA LEU A 435 54.23 33.66 -7.77
C LEU A 435 54.56 33.77 -6.26
N PRO A 436 54.44 34.93 -5.61
CA PRO A 436 54.29 36.27 -6.20
C PRO A 436 55.37 36.61 -7.24
N ALA A 437 55.14 37.65 -8.01
CA ALA A 437 56.10 38.13 -9.00
C ALA A 437 57.47 38.38 -8.38
N ALA A 438 58.55 37.99 -9.07
CA ALA A 438 59.89 38.20 -8.60
C ALA A 438 60.30 39.68 -8.58
N THR A 439 61.12 40.02 -7.64
CA THR A 439 61.93 41.28 -7.65
C THR A 439 63.25 41.04 -8.36
N TYR A 440 63.80 42.06 -8.97
CA TYR A 440 65.03 41.94 -9.80
C TYR A 440 66.14 42.79 -9.25
N THR A 441 67.36 42.33 -9.39
CA THR A 441 68.60 43.11 -9.19
C THR A 441 69.59 42.82 -10.29
N TRP A 442 70.39 43.81 -10.68
CA TRP A 442 71.36 43.68 -11.74
C TRP A 442 72.75 43.83 -11.22
N LYS A 443 73.64 42.97 -11.72
CA LYS A 443 75.10 43.06 -11.50
C LYS A 443 75.80 43.22 -12.85
N PHE A 444 76.76 44.12 -12.91
CA PHE A 444 77.64 44.29 -14.06
C PHE A 444 79.04 43.81 -13.67
N ASN A 445 79.56 42.85 -14.40
CA ASN A 445 80.89 42.19 -14.11
C ASN A 445 81.02 41.77 -12.62
N GLY A 446 79.86 41.31 -12.01
CA GLY A 446 79.81 40.88 -10.61
C GLY A 446 79.46 41.98 -9.60
N THR A 447 79.52 43.25 -9.98
CA THR A 447 79.25 44.36 -9.09
C THR A 447 77.75 44.82 -9.22
N LEU A 448 77.08 45.08 -8.08
CA LEU A 448 75.74 45.55 -8.05
C LEU A 448 75.58 46.91 -8.76
N THR A 449 74.63 47.06 -9.63
CA THR A 449 74.40 48.29 -10.40
C THR A 449 73.39 49.25 -9.77
N GLY A 450 72.69 48.82 -8.70
CA GLY A 450 71.58 49.59 -8.08
C GLY A 450 70.24 49.55 -8.84
N VAL A 451 70.19 48.91 -10.03
CA VAL A 451 68.95 48.74 -10.80
C VAL A 451 68.13 47.59 -10.20
N MET A 452 66.85 47.88 -9.81
CA MET A 452 65.93 46.94 -9.16
C MET A 452 64.68 46.64 -10.02
N THR A 453 64.75 47.01 -11.31
CA THR A 453 63.65 46.79 -12.26
C THR A 453 63.92 45.58 -13.15
N ALA A 454 62.87 45.05 -13.78
CA ALA A 454 62.99 43.97 -14.76
C ALA A 454 63.78 44.41 -16.01
N GLU A 455 63.91 45.69 -16.23
CA GLU A 455 64.59 46.26 -17.37
C GLU A 455 65.85 46.98 -16.93
N TYR A 456 66.93 46.78 -17.67
CA TYR A 456 68.20 47.49 -17.54
C TYR A 456 68.48 48.26 -18.83
N GLY A 457 68.41 49.57 -18.76
CA GLY A 457 68.63 50.47 -19.90
C GLY A 457 70.02 51.08 -19.88
N ILE A 458 70.61 51.29 -21.07
CA ILE A 458 71.78 52.05 -21.34
C ILE A 458 71.37 53.00 -22.49
N ASP A 459 71.28 54.32 -22.22
CA ASP A 459 70.79 55.28 -23.22
C ASP A 459 71.72 55.42 -24.40
N ALA A 460 73.03 55.45 -24.16
CA ALA A 460 74.09 55.49 -25.17
C ALA A 460 75.24 54.60 -24.77
N ALA A 461 75.41 53.51 -25.48
CA ALA A 461 76.43 52.54 -25.18
C ALA A 461 77.88 53.06 -25.37
N VAL A 462 78.74 52.82 -24.41
CA VAL A 462 80.20 53.13 -24.49
C VAL A 462 81.01 51.86 -24.35
N ALA A 463 82.27 51.78 -24.82
CA ALA A 463 83.11 50.61 -24.84
C ALA A 463 83.22 49.92 -23.46
N THR A 464 83.21 50.73 -22.37
CA THR A 464 83.20 50.21 -20.98
C THR A 464 81.91 49.53 -20.55
N ASN A 465 80.87 49.60 -21.32
CA ASN A 465 79.64 48.84 -21.10
C ASN A 465 79.68 47.41 -21.66
N SER A 466 80.80 47.06 -22.35
CA SER A 466 81.08 45.66 -22.71
C SER A 466 81.31 44.84 -21.47
N GLY A 467 80.55 43.77 -21.30
CA GLY A 467 80.73 42.94 -20.10
C GLY A 467 79.59 41.92 -19.91
N ILE A 468 79.55 41.38 -18.71
CA ILE A 468 78.52 40.40 -18.31
C ILE A 468 77.50 41.10 -17.40
N TYR A 469 76.29 41.14 -17.87
CA TYR A 469 75.12 41.60 -17.10
C TYR A 469 74.42 40.41 -16.49
N THR A 470 74.36 40.33 -15.16
CA THR A 470 73.73 39.24 -14.45
C THR A 470 72.46 39.78 -13.81
N CYS A 471 71.30 39.28 -14.27
CA CYS A 471 70.04 39.49 -13.60
C CYS A 471 69.81 38.43 -12.55
N GLU A 472 69.53 38.86 -11.32
CA GLU A 472 69.11 38.02 -10.22
C GLU A 472 67.65 38.31 -9.91
N ALA A 473 66.78 37.30 -10.09
CA ALA A 473 65.38 37.34 -9.72
C ALA A 473 65.20 36.68 -8.33
N SER A 474 64.48 37.32 -7.41
CA SER A 474 64.20 36.78 -6.05
C SER A 474 62.74 36.90 -5.69
N ASN A 475 62.23 35.93 -4.90
CA ASN A 475 60.90 35.90 -4.37
C ASN A 475 60.94 35.81 -2.84
N ALA A 476 60.51 36.88 -2.16
CA ALA A 476 60.61 37.00 -0.70
C ALA A 476 59.70 35.99 0.02
N VAL A 477 58.62 35.50 -0.60
CA VAL A 477 57.69 34.51 -0.01
C VAL A 477 58.28 33.10 -0.04
N THR A 478 58.96 32.73 -1.12
CA THR A 478 59.60 31.40 -1.23
C THR A 478 60.98 31.40 -0.61
N GLY A 479 61.62 32.57 -0.45
CA GLY A 479 63.03 32.72 -0.02
C GLY A 479 64.05 32.28 -1.08
N LEU A 480 63.56 32.07 -2.31
CA LEU A 480 64.42 31.60 -3.42
C LEU A 480 64.90 32.75 -4.29
N SER A 481 66.12 32.60 -4.80
CA SER A 481 66.66 33.47 -5.84
C SER A 481 67.35 32.68 -6.94
N THR A 482 67.31 33.17 -8.15
CA THR A 482 67.95 32.55 -9.32
C THR A 482 68.48 33.65 -10.23
N SER A 483 69.66 33.44 -10.82
CA SER A 483 70.30 34.43 -11.67
C SER A 483 70.64 33.87 -13.05
N VAL A 484 70.71 34.76 -14.02
CA VAL A 484 71.15 34.46 -15.39
C VAL A 484 72.08 35.57 -15.90
N ALA A 485 73.13 35.20 -16.59
CA ALA A 485 74.10 36.11 -17.17
C ALA A 485 73.81 36.34 -18.66
N HIS A 486 74.00 37.60 -19.10
CA HIS A 486 73.92 38.04 -20.48
C HIS A 486 75.22 38.80 -20.85
N LYS A 487 75.86 38.38 -21.93
CA LYS A 487 77.04 39.03 -22.41
C LYS A 487 76.70 40.10 -23.45
N LEU A 488 77.17 41.32 -23.20
CA LEU A 488 77.01 42.43 -24.14
C LEU A 488 78.41 42.85 -24.65
N SER A 489 78.53 43.01 -25.95
CA SER A 489 79.71 43.54 -26.63
C SER A 489 79.37 44.89 -27.31
N VAL A 490 80.05 45.94 -26.92
CA VAL A 490 79.95 47.28 -27.59
C VAL A 490 81.10 47.38 -28.54
N LYS A 491 80.84 47.58 -29.82
CA LYS A 491 81.83 47.68 -30.90
C LYS A 491 81.98 49.17 -31.36
N GLU A 492 83.22 49.59 -31.61
CA GLU A 492 83.49 50.88 -32.19
C GLU A 492 83.11 50.91 -33.66
N GLU A 493 82.77 52.13 -34.17
CA GLU A 493 82.34 52.34 -35.55
C GLU A 493 83.49 51.98 -36.49
N GLY A 494 83.42 50.90 -37.26
CA GLY A 494 84.42 50.45 -38.19
C GLY A 494 85.01 49.07 -37.94
N THR A 495 84.71 48.38 -36.83
CA THR A 495 85.10 46.96 -36.62
C THR A 495 84.23 46.01 -37.47
N PRO A 496 84.84 45.14 -38.27
CA PRO A 496 84.01 44.14 -39.05
C PRO A 496 83.14 43.29 -38.14
N ASP A 497 82.01 43.01 -38.59
CA ASP A 497 81.09 42.07 -37.95
C ASP A 497 81.77 40.65 -38.06
N ASP A 498 82.11 40.01 -36.94
CA ASP A 498 82.74 38.67 -36.92
C ASP A 498 81.73 37.56 -37.39
N GLY A 499 80.67 37.95 -38.03
CA GLY A 499 79.77 37.00 -38.71
C GLY A 499 80.39 36.60 -40.05
N LEU A 500 80.42 35.32 -40.33
CA LEU A 500 80.76 34.81 -41.66
C LEU A 500 80.00 35.58 -42.74
N THR A 501 80.77 36.17 -43.69
CA THR A 501 80.13 36.87 -44.82
C THR A 501 79.27 35.94 -45.64
N GLY A 502 78.21 36.43 -46.27
CA GLY A 502 77.36 35.58 -47.11
C GLY A 502 78.06 34.77 -48.16
N GLY A 503 79.27 35.25 -48.59
CA GLY A 503 80.16 34.50 -49.49
C GLY A 503 80.79 33.30 -48.80
N GLN A 504 81.22 33.40 -47.55
CA GLN A 504 81.78 32.28 -46.78
C GLN A 504 80.75 31.22 -46.43
N ILE A 505 79.50 31.64 -46.14
CA ILE A 505 78.38 30.71 -45.94
C ILE A 505 78.06 30.01 -47.23
N ALA A 506 77.98 30.72 -48.38
CA ALA A 506 77.74 30.14 -49.68
C ALA A 506 78.91 29.14 -50.06
N GLY A 507 80.13 29.44 -49.76
CA GLY A 507 81.29 28.53 -49.98
C GLY A 507 81.18 27.25 -49.18
N ILE A 508 80.85 27.33 -47.89
CA ILE A 508 80.63 26.15 -47.01
C ILE A 508 79.48 25.28 -47.49
N VAL A 509 78.34 25.91 -47.87
CA VAL A 509 77.15 25.18 -48.38
C VAL A 509 77.46 24.49 -49.71
N ILE A 510 78.18 25.17 -50.62
CA ILE A 510 78.64 24.56 -51.90
C ILE A 510 79.57 23.42 -51.64
N GLY A 511 80.58 23.58 -50.73
CA GLY A 511 81.51 22.52 -50.34
C GLY A 511 80.80 21.27 -49.80
N VAL A 512 79.84 21.47 -48.90
CA VAL A 512 79.02 20.35 -48.34
C VAL A 512 78.22 19.65 -49.41
N LEU A 513 77.62 20.42 -50.33
CA LEU A 513 76.85 19.84 -51.44
C LEU A 513 77.73 19.02 -52.38
N ILE A 514 78.92 19.50 -52.74
CA ILE A 514 79.87 18.75 -53.57
C ILE A 514 80.29 17.48 -52.86
N ALA A 515 80.59 17.55 -51.56
CA ALA A 515 80.94 16.33 -50.79
C ALA A 515 79.84 15.31 -50.76
N LEU A 516 78.60 15.74 -50.60
CA LEU A 516 77.45 14.84 -50.65
C LEU A 516 77.21 14.20 -52.03
N VAL A 517 77.39 14.96 -53.10
CA VAL A 517 77.35 14.41 -54.47
C VAL A 517 78.43 13.35 -54.67
N LEU A 518 79.69 13.63 -54.23
CA LEU A 518 80.76 12.63 -54.35
C LEU A 518 80.53 11.36 -53.52
N ILE A 519 79.90 11.50 -52.35
CA ILE A 519 79.50 10.34 -51.55
C ILE A 519 78.44 9.52 -52.25
N ILE A 520 77.40 10.19 -52.84
CA ILE A 520 76.32 9.54 -53.57
C ILE A 520 76.87 8.82 -54.80
N VAL A 521 77.82 9.45 -55.54
CA VAL A 521 78.44 8.84 -56.71
C VAL A 521 79.30 7.66 -56.32
N GLY A 522 80.07 7.78 -55.21
CA GLY A 522 80.86 6.71 -54.65
C GLY A 522 79.99 5.51 -54.23
N VAL A 523 78.91 5.73 -53.52
CA VAL A 523 77.94 4.68 -53.14
C VAL A 523 77.29 4.00 -54.36
N ARG A 524 76.97 4.80 -55.42
CA ARG A 524 76.46 4.23 -56.64
C ARG A 524 77.46 3.45 -57.42
N TYR A 525 78.74 3.88 -57.42
CA TYR A 525 79.84 3.13 -58.03
C TYR A 525 80.14 1.81 -57.33
N MET A 526 80.09 1.79 -55.99
CA MET A 526 80.26 0.57 -55.20
C MET A 526 79.10 -0.42 -55.34
N ARG A 527 77.86 0.10 -55.52
CA ARG A 527 76.74 -0.78 -55.77
C ARG A 527 76.69 -1.46 -57.16
N ARG A 528 77.41 -0.89 -58.18
CA ARG A 528 77.55 -1.49 -59.53
C ARG A 528 78.54 -2.62 -59.64
N LYS A 529 79.39 -2.87 -58.62
CA LYS A 529 80.38 -3.93 -58.63
C LYS A 529 79.97 -5.24 -57.94
N LYS A 530 78.74 -5.42 -57.55
CA LYS A 530 78.23 -6.68 -57.02
C LYS A 530 77.24 -7.31 -58.02
N THR A 531 77.77 -8.03 -59.02
CA THR A 531 77.01 -9.03 -59.77
C THR A 531 77.10 -10.36 -59.01
N PRO A 532 76.01 -11.09 -58.87
CA PRO A 532 76.06 -12.40 -58.23
C PRO A 532 76.64 -13.45 -59.14
N ILE A 533 77.47 -14.30 -58.59
CA ILE A 533 77.86 -15.56 -59.20
C ILE A 533 76.83 -16.58 -58.77
N GLU A 534 76.11 -17.08 -59.76
CA GLU A 534 75.27 -18.29 -59.64
C GLU A 534 76.20 -19.48 -59.34
N SER A 535 75.83 -20.31 -58.38
CA SER A 535 76.37 -21.65 -58.25
C SER A 535 75.21 -22.66 -58.36
N PRO A 536 75.35 -23.70 -59.17
CA PRO A 536 74.37 -24.75 -59.24
C PRO A 536 74.71 -25.83 -58.16
N TYR A 537 73.67 -26.20 -57.42
CA TYR A 537 73.29 -27.56 -57.02
C TYR A 537 72.10 -27.45 -55.99
#